data_09799db2e399b75b14371c2ea9a2355f
#
_entry.id   09799db2e399b75b14371c2ea9a2355f
#
_cell.length_a   1.000
_cell.length_b   1.000
_cell.length_c   1.000
_cell.angle_alpha   90.00
_cell.angle_beta   90.00
_cell.angle_gamma   90.00
#
_symmetry.space_group_name_H-M   'P 1'
#
loop_
_entity.id
_entity.type
_entity.pdbx_description
1 polymer ?
#
loop_
_entity_poly.entity_id
_entity_poly.type
_entity_poly.pdbx_seq_one_letter_code
_entity_poly.pdbx_strand_id
1 'polypeptide(L)'
;MCIRDRYNKEYYNSNPSIDDSEYDDLKKKYDHLLLKNPELKKHDDLGIGTSPSSKFKKFNHFEPMLSLSNSFSVSDTEEFFDKASNFLKEQNSNYIYNVDCKIDGVSLSVIYKNNKLFKAITRGDGVVGEEITENVLGIRGIPKLLKNCKSDFIEIRGEVFFFRNDFEELNKQFEKKNQFSNPRNAASGSLRQINSKIAKNRPLRFIPHGYGIFSYEK
;
A
#
# COMPACT_ATOMS: atom_id res chain seq x y z
N MET A 1 -1.83 13.77 21.12
CA MET A 1 -2.12 13.03 19.87
C MET A 1 -3.52 13.44 19.46
N CYS A 2 -3.69 13.98 18.25
CA CYS A 2 -5.03 14.42 17.80
C CYS A 2 -5.89 13.21 17.42
N ILE A 3 -7.21 13.38 17.33
CA ILE A 3 -8.16 12.31 17.00
C ILE A 3 -7.81 11.67 15.66
N ARG A 4 -7.48 12.50 14.64
CA ARG A 4 -7.04 12.03 13.33
C ARG A 4 -5.80 11.14 13.43
N ASP A 5 -4.78 11.54 14.21
CA ASP A 5 -3.52 10.80 14.36
C ASP A 5 -3.77 9.43 14.98
N ARG A 6 -4.71 9.35 15.92
CA ARG A 6 -5.12 8.09 16.54
C ARG A 6 -5.74 7.18 15.51
N TYR A 7 -6.74 7.64 14.77
CA TYR A 7 -7.43 6.83 13.76
C TYR A 7 -6.51 6.47 12.59
N ASN A 8 -5.63 7.36 12.17
CA ASN A 8 -4.60 7.06 11.17
C ASN A 8 -3.70 5.90 11.64
N LYS A 9 -3.23 5.97 12.88
CA LYS A 9 -2.41 4.92 13.47
C LYS A 9 -3.16 3.60 13.62
N GLU A 10 -4.41 3.63 14.05
CA GLU A 10 -5.28 2.46 14.17
C GLU A 10 -5.57 1.83 12.80
N TYR A 11 -5.88 2.64 11.79
CA TYR A 11 -6.12 2.22 10.43
C TYR A 11 -4.93 1.47 9.83
N TYR A 12 -3.73 2.05 9.91
CA TYR A 12 -2.53 1.42 9.35
C TYR A 12 -1.96 0.28 10.20
N ASN A 13 -2.30 0.20 11.49
CA ASN A 13 -1.90 -0.91 12.35
C ASN A 13 -2.90 -2.08 12.37
N SER A 14 -3.88 -2.07 11.48
CA SER A 14 -4.86 -3.14 11.29
C SER A 14 -5.80 -3.38 12.49
N ASN A 15 -6.05 -2.34 13.27
CA ASN A 15 -7.02 -2.37 14.36
C ASN A 15 -7.87 -1.09 14.37
N PRO A 16 -8.61 -0.77 13.26
CA PRO A 16 -9.41 0.43 13.18
C PRO A 16 -10.60 0.36 14.14
N SER A 17 -10.85 1.46 14.84
CA SER A 17 -12.01 1.64 15.72
C SER A 17 -13.16 2.37 15.03
N ILE A 18 -12.94 2.85 13.80
CA ILE A 18 -13.96 3.45 12.92
C ILE A 18 -13.87 2.79 11.54
N ASP A 19 -14.93 2.86 10.75
CA ASP A 19 -14.91 2.34 9.38
C ASP A 19 -14.18 3.29 8.40
N ASP A 20 -13.90 2.78 7.19
CA ASP A 20 -13.12 3.50 6.19
C ASP A 20 -13.85 4.78 5.74
N SER A 21 -15.20 4.77 5.67
CA SER A 21 -15.98 5.93 5.25
C SER A 21 -15.98 7.03 6.32
N GLU A 22 -16.06 6.64 7.59
CA GLU A 22 -15.95 7.57 8.72
C GLU A 22 -14.54 8.19 8.79
N TYR A 23 -13.50 7.37 8.52
CA TYR A 23 -12.13 7.87 8.46
C TYR A 23 -11.92 8.87 7.30
N ASP A 24 -12.43 8.57 6.11
CA ASP A 24 -12.34 9.44 4.95
C ASP A 24 -13.09 10.77 5.16
N ASP A 25 -14.25 10.73 5.80
CA ASP A 25 -15.00 11.95 6.15
C ASP A 25 -14.27 12.80 7.19
N LEU A 26 -13.63 12.16 8.17
CA LEU A 26 -12.79 12.88 9.14
C LEU A 26 -11.60 13.56 8.45
N LYS A 27 -10.98 12.87 7.50
CA LYS A 27 -9.88 13.39 6.71
C LYS A 27 -10.30 14.59 5.85
N LYS A 28 -11.43 14.50 5.14
CA LYS A 28 -11.99 15.62 4.39
C LYS A 28 -12.23 16.87 5.25
N LYS A 29 -12.85 16.67 6.43
CA LYS A 29 -13.07 17.76 7.39
C LYS A 29 -11.77 18.39 7.84
N TYR A 30 -10.75 17.58 8.10
CA TYR A 30 -9.43 18.05 8.50
C TYR A 30 -8.76 18.85 7.37
N ASP A 31 -8.76 18.34 6.14
CA ASP A 31 -8.17 19.01 4.98
C ASP A 31 -8.87 20.37 4.71
N HIS A 32 -10.20 20.41 4.85
CA HIS A 32 -10.96 21.66 4.75
C HIS A 32 -10.61 22.68 5.85
N LEU A 33 -10.36 22.24 7.08
CA LEU A 33 -9.89 23.10 8.17
C LEU A 33 -8.48 23.64 7.90
N LEU A 34 -7.58 22.84 7.34
CA LEU A 34 -6.24 23.28 6.95
C LEU A 34 -6.26 24.31 5.82
N LEU A 35 -7.20 24.19 4.89
CA LEU A 35 -7.40 25.19 3.83
C LEU A 35 -7.86 26.53 4.41
N LYS A 36 -8.72 26.50 5.42
CA LYS A 36 -9.20 27.73 6.10
C LYS A 36 -8.20 28.34 7.07
N ASN A 37 -7.26 27.54 7.58
CA ASN A 37 -6.28 27.96 8.59
C ASN A 37 -4.88 27.48 8.17
N PRO A 38 -4.25 28.14 7.17
CA PRO A 38 -2.96 27.69 6.61
C PRO A 38 -1.82 27.64 7.64
N GLU A 39 -1.90 28.41 8.72
CA GLU A 39 -0.94 28.42 9.83
C GLU A 39 -0.86 27.08 10.57
N LEU A 40 -1.92 26.29 10.55
CA LEU A 40 -1.96 24.97 11.18
C LEU A 40 -1.17 23.90 10.41
N LYS A 41 -0.84 24.15 9.13
CA LYS A 41 -0.03 23.22 8.32
C LYS A 41 1.36 22.96 8.89
N LYS A 42 1.92 23.89 9.66
CA LYS A 42 3.23 23.73 10.30
C LYS A 42 3.27 22.62 11.36
N HIS A 43 2.12 22.14 11.79
CA HIS A 43 1.99 21.06 12.78
C HIS A 43 1.47 19.75 12.16
N ASP A 44 1.40 19.68 10.83
CA ASP A 44 0.91 18.50 10.11
C ASP A 44 2.08 17.58 9.71
N ASP A 45 2.65 16.89 10.71
CA ASP A 45 3.78 15.96 10.55
C ASP A 45 3.34 14.54 10.16
N LEU A 46 2.05 14.33 9.81
CA LEU A 46 1.60 13.01 9.42
C LEU A 46 2.03 12.67 8.00
N GLY A 47 3.11 11.92 7.90
CA GLY A 47 3.50 11.22 6.69
C GLY A 47 2.46 10.18 6.23
N ILE A 48 2.69 9.60 5.08
CA ILE A 48 1.89 8.52 4.52
C ILE A 48 2.17 7.24 5.32
N GLY A 49 1.14 6.59 5.85
CA GLY A 49 1.29 5.32 6.57
C GLY A 49 1.68 5.47 8.05
N THR A 50 2.24 4.43 8.62
CA THR A 50 2.73 4.40 10.02
C THR A 50 4.18 3.97 10.09
N SER A 51 4.88 4.45 11.10
CA SER A 51 6.26 4.00 11.36
C SER A 51 6.31 2.48 11.51
N PRO A 52 7.31 1.82 10.88
CA PRO A 52 7.49 0.37 10.96
C PRO A 52 7.65 -0.11 12.42
N SER A 53 7.10 -1.28 12.72
CA SER A 53 7.22 -1.90 14.04
C SER A 53 8.66 -2.35 14.32
N SER A 54 8.97 -2.63 15.60
CA SER A 54 10.27 -3.18 15.98
C SER A 54 10.41 -4.69 15.70
N LYS A 55 9.36 -5.36 15.23
CA LYS A 55 9.31 -6.82 15.03
C LYS A 55 10.10 -7.31 13.82
N PHE A 56 10.26 -6.47 12.81
CA PHE A 56 10.94 -6.78 11.56
C PHE A 56 12.09 -5.83 11.31
N LYS A 57 13.06 -6.26 10.51
CA LYS A 57 14.15 -5.38 10.06
C LYS A 57 13.56 -4.24 9.24
N LYS A 58 14.04 -3.04 9.49
CA LYS A 58 13.67 -1.85 8.70
C LYS A 58 14.50 -1.78 7.43
N PHE A 59 13.86 -1.30 6.37
CA PHE A 59 14.50 -1.09 5.08
C PHE A 59 14.05 0.25 4.49
N ASN A 60 15.02 1.09 4.09
CA ASN A 60 14.73 2.34 3.40
C ASN A 60 14.40 2.02 1.94
N HIS A 61 13.24 2.48 1.46
CA HIS A 61 12.90 2.36 0.05
C HIS A 61 13.90 3.14 -0.81
N PHE A 62 14.23 2.62 -1.98
CA PHE A 62 15.10 3.32 -2.93
C PHE A 62 14.44 4.59 -3.47
N GLU A 63 13.14 4.52 -3.70
CA GLU A 63 12.27 5.65 -4.01
C GLU A 63 11.03 5.59 -3.15
N PRO A 64 10.49 6.74 -2.68
CA PRO A 64 9.31 6.75 -1.84
C PRO A 64 8.11 6.00 -2.45
N MET A 65 7.40 5.25 -1.62
CA MET A 65 6.12 4.63 -1.98
C MET A 65 4.99 5.62 -1.67
N LEU A 66 4.67 6.44 -2.67
CA LEU A 66 3.66 7.48 -2.55
C LEU A 66 2.23 6.92 -2.43
N SER A 67 1.29 7.74 -1.97
CA SER A 67 -0.14 7.43 -2.01
C SER A 67 -0.80 8.10 -3.21
N LEU A 68 -1.95 7.58 -3.60
CA LEU A 68 -2.80 8.18 -4.62
C LEU A 68 -3.73 9.22 -3.98
N SER A 69 -4.05 10.27 -4.72
CA SER A 69 -5.11 11.20 -4.36
C SER A 69 -6.48 10.54 -4.55
N ASN A 70 -7.44 10.94 -3.75
CA ASN A 70 -8.83 10.50 -3.90
C ASN A 70 -9.59 11.47 -4.81
N SER A 71 -10.49 10.92 -5.63
CA SER A 71 -11.50 11.67 -6.38
C SER A 71 -12.87 11.20 -5.93
N PHE A 72 -13.74 12.12 -5.52
CA PHE A 72 -15.09 11.82 -5.01
C PHE A 72 -16.18 12.43 -5.91
N SER A 73 -15.80 13.21 -6.89
CA SER A 73 -16.71 13.89 -7.82
C SER A 73 -16.13 13.95 -9.22
N VAL A 74 -17.00 14.26 -10.19
CA VAL A 74 -16.56 14.52 -11.57
C VAL A 74 -15.61 15.72 -11.59
N SER A 75 -15.90 16.77 -10.82
CA SER A 75 -15.04 17.96 -10.73
C SER A 75 -13.63 17.65 -10.23
N ASP A 76 -13.49 16.73 -9.24
CA ASP A 76 -12.16 16.32 -8.75
C ASP A 76 -11.37 15.61 -9.86
N THR A 77 -12.07 14.85 -10.71
CA THR A 77 -11.46 14.13 -11.83
C THR A 77 -11.03 15.11 -12.93
N GLU A 78 -11.86 16.11 -13.25
CA GLU A 78 -11.52 17.19 -14.20
C GLU A 78 -10.29 17.96 -13.69
N GLU A 79 -10.26 18.34 -12.42
CA GLU A 79 -9.11 19.01 -11.81
C GLU A 79 -7.83 18.16 -11.88
N PHE A 80 -7.94 16.84 -11.74
CA PHE A 80 -6.80 15.93 -11.93
C PHE A 80 -6.26 15.99 -13.37
N PHE A 81 -7.13 15.98 -14.37
CA PHE A 81 -6.72 16.07 -15.77
C PHE A 81 -6.04 17.41 -16.08
N ASP A 82 -6.58 18.51 -15.55
CA ASP A 82 -5.99 19.84 -15.71
C ASP A 82 -4.60 19.91 -15.05
N LYS A 83 -4.46 19.37 -13.83
CA LYS A 83 -3.17 19.29 -13.14
C LYS A 83 -2.15 18.45 -13.91
N ALA A 84 -2.57 17.31 -14.46
CA ALA A 84 -1.71 16.45 -15.26
C ALA A 84 -1.24 17.15 -16.54
N SER A 85 -2.15 17.80 -17.26
CA SER A 85 -1.84 18.57 -18.48
C SER A 85 -0.87 19.72 -18.20
N ASN A 86 -1.11 20.47 -17.12
CA ASN A 86 -0.25 21.58 -16.71
C ASN A 86 1.16 21.10 -16.29
N PHE A 87 1.24 19.95 -15.60
CA PHE A 87 2.52 19.35 -15.21
C PHE A 87 3.34 18.92 -16.41
N LEU A 88 2.70 18.32 -17.42
CA LEU A 88 3.34 17.83 -18.63
C LEU A 88 3.67 18.97 -19.61
N LYS A 89 3.16 20.20 -19.37
CA LYS A 89 3.35 21.38 -20.24
C LYS A 89 2.93 21.18 -21.70
N GLU A 90 2.05 20.24 -21.94
CA GLU A 90 1.58 19.89 -23.28
C GLU A 90 0.10 20.29 -23.44
N GLN A 91 -0.15 21.44 -24.03
CA GLN A 91 -1.51 22.03 -24.11
C GLN A 91 -2.44 21.40 -25.15
N ASN A 92 -2.02 20.44 -25.97
CA ASN A 92 -2.86 19.87 -27.03
C ASN A 92 -2.58 18.37 -27.28
N SER A 93 -2.13 17.62 -26.28
CA SER A 93 -1.81 16.21 -26.46
C SER A 93 -3.02 15.34 -26.26
N ASN A 94 -3.27 14.42 -27.19
CA ASN A 94 -4.25 13.34 -27.00
C ASN A 94 -3.68 12.35 -25.98
N TYR A 95 -3.99 12.55 -24.69
CA TYR A 95 -3.61 11.59 -23.65
C TYR A 95 -4.47 10.33 -23.74
N ILE A 96 -3.84 9.19 -23.53
CA ILE A 96 -4.52 7.93 -23.31
C ILE A 96 -4.55 7.70 -21.80
N TYR A 97 -5.75 7.62 -21.23
CA TYR A 97 -5.94 7.33 -19.82
C TYR A 97 -6.22 5.83 -19.65
N ASN A 98 -5.52 5.21 -18.71
CA ASN A 98 -5.81 3.85 -18.30
C ASN A 98 -6.60 3.87 -16.98
N VAL A 99 -7.65 3.06 -16.91
CA VAL A 99 -8.51 2.96 -15.73
C VAL A 99 -8.48 1.53 -15.24
N ASP A 100 -8.00 1.33 -14.03
CA ASP A 100 -7.85 0.02 -13.40
C ASP A 100 -8.59 -0.06 -12.06
N CYS A 101 -8.97 -1.27 -11.66
CA CYS A 101 -9.54 -1.51 -10.34
C CYS A 101 -8.50 -1.23 -9.26
N LYS A 102 -8.83 -0.35 -8.31
CA LYS A 102 -8.00 -0.15 -7.12
C LYS A 102 -8.24 -1.29 -6.13
N ILE A 103 -7.29 -2.22 -6.10
CA ILE A 103 -7.35 -3.35 -5.17
C ILE A 103 -7.17 -2.86 -3.73
N ASP A 104 -8.02 -3.35 -2.84
CA ASP A 104 -7.95 -3.07 -1.41
C ASP A 104 -7.16 -4.17 -0.69
N GLY A 105 -5.95 -3.82 -0.28
CA GLY A 105 -5.01 -4.75 0.36
C GLY A 105 -3.88 -4.01 1.07
N VAL A 106 -2.68 -4.55 0.98
CA VAL A 106 -1.45 -4.00 1.59
C VAL A 106 -0.39 -3.82 0.52
N SER A 107 0.08 -2.60 0.37
CA SER A 107 1.12 -2.28 -0.61
C SER A 107 2.44 -2.96 -0.24
N LEU A 108 3.07 -3.54 -1.24
CA LEU A 108 4.32 -4.28 -1.12
C LEU A 108 5.28 -3.89 -2.25
N SER A 109 6.54 -3.68 -1.88
CA SER A 109 7.67 -3.62 -2.80
C SER A 109 8.37 -4.97 -2.83
N VAL A 110 8.51 -5.56 -4.02
CA VAL A 110 9.17 -6.85 -4.25
C VAL A 110 10.38 -6.62 -5.13
N ILE A 111 11.57 -6.87 -4.59
CA ILE A 111 12.83 -6.60 -5.24
C ILE A 111 13.43 -7.91 -5.75
N TYR A 112 13.80 -7.92 -7.02
CA TYR A 112 14.55 -9.00 -7.65
C TYR A 112 15.96 -8.53 -8.00
N LYS A 113 16.92 -9.40 -7.77
CA LYS A 113 18.31 -9.21 -8.17
C LYS A 113 18.77 -10.44 -8.95
N ASN A 114 19.33 -10.23 -10.14
CA ASN A 114 19.71 -11.32 -11.06
C ASN A 114 18.58 -12.32 -11.23
N ASN A 115 17.37 -11.81 -11.48
CA ASN A 115 16.11 -12.54 -11.64
C ASN A 115 15.62 -13.31 -10.41
N LYS A 116 16.33 -13.32 -9.29
CA LYS A 116 15.94 -14.01 -8.05
C LYS A 116 15.29 -13.03 -7.09
N LEU A 117 14.23 -13.48 -6.42
CA LEU A 117 13.62 -12.73 -5.32
C LEU A 117 14.71 -12.42 -4.28
N PHE A 118 14.96 -11.14 -4.07
CA PHE A 118 15.98 -10.65 -3.15
C PHE A 118 15.36 -10.16 -1.84
N LYS A 119 14.37 -9.26 -1.94
CA LYS A 119 13.67 -8.69 -0.78
C LYS A 119 12.21 -8.42 -1.06
N ALA A 120 11.40 -8.44 0.00
CA ALA A 120 10.05 -7.93 -0.02
C ALA A 120 9.84 -7.01 1.18
N ILE A 121 9.29 -5.82 0.94
CA ILE A 121 9.25 -4.73 1.92
C ILE A 121 7.85 -4.12 1.93
N THR A 122 7.24 -3.97 3.11
CA THR A 122 5.97 -3.26 3.27
C THR A 122 6.16 -1.78 2.96
N ARG A 123 5.09 -1.08 2.59
CA ARG A 123 5.16 0.36 2.36
C ARG A 123 5.68 1.14 3.59
N GLY A 124 5.26 0.74 4.80
CA GLY A 124 5.58 1.49 6.01
C GLY A 124 5.02 2.91 5.97
N ASP A 125 5.87 3.89 6.26
CA ASP A 125 5.56 5.32 6.14
C ASP A 125 5.81 5.91 4.74
N GLY A 126 6.16 5.04 3.79
CA GLY A 126 6.49 5.40 2.40
C GLY A 126 7.99 5.61 2.18
N VAL A 127 8.76 5.86 3.21
CA VAL A 127 10.24 6.02 3.16
C VAL A 127 10.92 4.79 3.75
N VAL A 128 10.39 4.29 4.88
CA VAL A 128 10.92 3.12 5.58
C VAL A 128 9.83 2.08 5.73
N GLY A 129 10.10 0.86 5.27
CA GLY A 129 9.21 -0.30 5.40
C GLY A 129 9.80 -1.42 6.26
N GLU A 130 9.03 -2.48 6.45
CA GLU A 130 9.43 -3.70 7.14
C GLU A 130 9.84 -4.76 6.12
N GLU A 131 11.03 -5.35 6.29
CA GLU A 131 11.48 -6.47 5.47
C GLU A 131 10.75 -7.75 5.88
N ILE A 132 9.93 -8.27 4.98
CA ILE A 132 9.08 -9.45 5.19
C ILE A 132 9.31 -10.54 4.14
N THR A 133 10.53 -10.64 3.62
CA THR A 133 10.90 -11.53 2.51
C THR A 133 10.45 -12.97 2.73
N GLU A 134 10.67 -13.51 3.94
CA GLU A 134 10.26 -14.88 4.28
C GLU A 134 8.73 -15.07 4.27
N ASN A 135 7.98 -14.04 4.59
CA ASN A 135 6.52 -14.11 4.70
C ASN A 135 5.83 -14.14 3.32
N VAL A 136 6.49 -13.62 2.29
CA VAL A 136 5.93 -13.58 0.93
C VAL A 136 6.26 -14.81 0.10
N LEU A 137 7.15 -15.67 0.59
CA LEU A 137 7.48 -16.93 -0.08
C LEU A 137 6.25 -17.85 -0.12
N GLY A 138 5.69 -18.05 -1.29
CA GLY A 138 4.47 -18.85 -1.49
C GLY A 138 3.21 -18.03 -1.75
N ILE A 139 3.26 -16.70 -1.64
CA ILE A 139 2.16 -15.85 -2.09
C ILE A 139 2.01 -16.00 -3.61
N ARG A 140 0.80 -16.34 -4.04
CA ARG A 140 0.48 -16.47 -5.47
C ARG A 140 0.60 -15.10 -6.15
N GLY A 141 1.41 -15.04 -7.21
CA GLY A 141 1.74 -13.80 -7.93
C GLY A 141 3.13 -13.27 -7.62
N ILE A 142 3.87 -13.84 -6.63
CA ILE A 142 5.27 -13.51 -6.34
C ILE A 142 6.16 -14.70 -6.70
N PRO A 143 6.69 -14.78 -7.91
CA PRO A 143 7.61 -15.85 -8.30
C PRO A 143 8.96 -15.71 -7.59
N LYS A 144 9.58 -16.83 -7.23
CA LYS A 144 10.95 -16.82 -6.67
C LYS A 144 12.00 -16.47 -7.71
N LEU A 145 11.68 -16.68 -8.99
CA LEU A 145 12.56 -16.44 -10.13
C LEU A 145 11.75 -15.80 -11.27
N LEU A 146 12.20 -14.65 -11.74
CA LEU A 146 11.66 -14.03 -12.96
C LEU A 146 12.16 -14.77 -14.19
N LYS A 147 11.27 -14.96 -15.17
CA LYS A 147 11.62 -15.54 -16.46
C LYS A 147 11.74 -14.42 -17.50
N ASN A 148 12.75 -14.54 -18.38
CA ASN A 148 12.95 -13.61 -19.50
C ASN A 148 13.08 -12.12 -19.08
N CYS A 149 13.53 -11.85 -17.85
CA CYS A 149 13.81 -10.49 -17.41
C CYS A 149 15.28 -10.13 -17.75
N LYS A 150 15.44 -9.02 -18.46
CA LYS A 150 16.77 -8.50 -18.86
C LYS A 150 17.38 -7.54 -17.84
N SER A 151 16.68 -7.30 -16.73
CA SER A 151 17.13 -6.38 -15.70
C SER A 151 17.88 -7.14 -14.60
N ASP A 152 19.07 -6.67 -14.23
CA ASP A 152 19.82 -7.22 -13.10
C ASP A 152 19.20 -6.88 -11.76
N PHE A 153 18.48 -5.76 -11.72
CA PHE A 153 17.80 -5.26 -10.55
C PHE A 153 16.48 -4.66 -10.96
N ILE A 154 15.37 -5.15 -10.36
CA ILE A 154 14.05 -4.59 -10.57
C ILE A 154 13.23 -4.61 -9.28
N GLU A 155 12.62 -3.48 -8.98
CA GLU A 155 11.61 -3.32 -7.94
C GLU A 155 10.22 -3.36 -8.56
N ILE A 156 9.40 -4.32 -8.18
CA ILE A 156 7.99 -4.45 -8.58
C ILE A 156 7.12 -4.03 -7.42
N ARG A 157 6.23 -3.08 -7.65
CA ARG A 157 5.28 -2.58 -6.66
C ARG A 157 3.89 -3.14 -6.94
N GLY A 158 3.19 -3.54 -5.89
CA GLY A 158 1.88 -4.15 -6.03
C GLY A 158 1.14 -4.21 -4.71
N GLU A 159 -0.01 -4.88 -4.74
CA GLU A 159 -0.89 -5.01 -3.59
C GLU A 159 -1.05 -6.48 -3.21
N VAL A 160 -0.87 -6.79 -1.92
CA VAL A 160 -1.19 -8.12 -1.36
C VAL A 160 -2.60 -8.07 -0.79
N PHE A 161 -3.43 -9.02 -1.18
CA PHE A 161 -4.84 -9.01 -0.85
C PHE A 161 -5.41 -10.43 -0.70
N PHE A 162 -6.64 -10.51 -0.18
CA PHE A 162 -7.48 -11.71 -0.22
C PHE A 162 -8.60 -11.54 -1.23
N PHE A 163 -8.98 -12.60 -1.92
CA PHE A 163 -10.31 -12.67 -2.49
C PHE A 163 -11.34 -12.77 -1.36
N ARG A 164 -12.53 -12.25 -1.59
CA ARG A 164 -13.60 -12.19 -0.59
C ARG A 164 -13.93 -13.57 -0.03
N ASN A 165 -14.08 -14.56 -0.89
CA ASN A 165 -14.38 -15.94 -0.48
C ASN A 165 -13.26 -16.52 0.39
N ASP A 166 -11.99 -16.34 -0.01
CA ASP A 166 -10.82 -16.80 0.74
C ASP A 166 -10.74 -16.14 2.13
N PHE A 167 -11.11 -14.85 2.22
CA PHE A 167 -11.20 -14.12 3.48
C PHE A 167 -12.31 -14.65 4.39
N GLU A 168 -13.51 -14.90 3.84
CA GLU A 168 -14.65 -15.42 4.60
C GLU A 168 -14.34 -16.83 5.15
N GLU A 169 -13.70 -17.69 4.36
CA GLU A 169 -13.29 -19.02 4.80
C GLU A 169 -12.20 -18.96 5.88
N LEU A 170 -11.24 -18.05 5.75
CA LEU A 170 -10.22 -17.83 6.76
C LEU A 170 -10.86 -17.36 8.07
N ASN A 171 -11.80 -16.42 8.02
CA ASN A 171 -12.44 -15.87 9.21
C ASN A 171 -13.29 -16.90 9.95
N LYS A 172 -13.91 -17.87 9.25
CA LYS A 172 -14.65 -18.96 9.89
C LYS A 172 -13.77 -19.85 10.80
N GLN A 173 -12.45 -19.83 10.60
CA GLN A 173 -11.52 -20.61 11.43
C GLN A 173 -11.22 -19.94 12.78
N PHE A 174 -11.63 -18.70 12.97
CA PHE A 174 -11.40 -17.94 14.20
C PHE A 174 -12.68 -17.78 15.02
N GLU A 175 -12.52 -17.75 16.34
CA GLU A 175 -13.61 -17.32 17.23
C GLU A 175 -14.01 -15.89 16.89
N LYS A 176 -15.29 -15.56 17.02
CA LYS A 176 -15.90 -14.27 16.62
C LYS A 176 -15.10 -13.04 17.10
N LYS A 177 -14.56 -13.09 18.32
CA LYS A 177 -13.73 -12.00 18.90
C LYS A 177 -12.34 -11.84 18.27
N ASN A 178 -11.85 -12.86 17.53
CA ASN A 178 -10.55 -12.91 16.92
C ASN A 178 -10.61 -12.79 15.37
N GLN A 179 -11.80 -12.61 14.82
CA GLN A 179 -12.00 -12.44 13.39
C GLN A 179 -11.45 -11.09 12.92
N PHE A 180 -10.93 -11.08 11.69
CA PHE A 180 -10.52 -9.85 11.05
C PHE A 180 -11.76 -9.05 10.60
N SER A 181 -11.71 -7.73 10.74
CA SER A 181 -12.82 -6.84 10.39
C SER A 181 -13.07 -6.75 8.88
N ASN A 182 -12.01 -6.85 8.07
CA ASN A 182 -12.09 -6.78 6.61
C ASN A 182 -10.91 -7.51 5.94
N PRO A 183 -10.97 -7.76 4.60
CA PRO A 183 -9.92 -8.44 3.86
C PRO A 183 -8.55 -7.75 3.92
N ARG A 184 -8.51 -6.41 3.95
CA ARG A 184 -7.28 -5.63 4.07
C ARG A 184 -6.58 -5.88 5.41
N ASN A 185 -7.33 -5.86 6.51
CA ASN A 185 -6.78 -6.14 7.84
C ASN A 185 -6.32 -7.60 7.96
N ALA A 186 -7.03 -8.53 7.33
CA ALA A 186 -6.60 -9.92 7.22
C ALA A 186 -5.28 -10.06 6.46
N ALA A 187 -5.12 -9.33 5.34
CA ALA A 187 -3.88 -9.32 4.56
C ALA A 187 -2.71 -8.74 5.37
N SER A 188 -2.91 -7.58 6.01
CA SER A 188 -1.91 -6.94 6.86
C SER A 188 -1.49 -7.83 8.03
N GLY A 189 -2.46 -8.38 8.78
CA GLY A 189 -2.20 -9.27 9.89
C GLY A 189 -1.53 -10.58 9.46
N SER A 190 -1.79 -11.04 8.23
CA SER A 190 -1.17 -12.24 7.65
C SER A 190 0.27 -12.02 7.25
N LEU A 191 0.56 -10.90 6.58
CA LEU A 191 1.91 -10.55 6.14
C LEU A 191 2.86 -10.30 7.32
N ARG A 192 2.36 -9.74 8.41
CA ARG A 192 3.17 -9.35 9.58
C ARG A 192 3.24 -10.43 10.67
N GLN A 193 3.06 -11.70 10.32
CA GLN A 193 3.27 -12.83 11.23
C GLN A 193 4.76 -13.06 11.46
N ILE A 194 5.17 -13.18 12.73
CA ILE A 194 6.56 -13.50 13.08
C ILE A 194 6.92 -14.89 12.57
N ASN A 195 5.98 -15.84 12.67
CA ASN A 195 6.13 -17.16 12.08
C ASN A 195 5.70 -17.12 10.60
N SER A 196 6.66 -17.09 9.69
CA SER A 196 6.42 -17.06 8.25
C SER A 196 5.60 -18.24 7.71
N LYS A 197 5.58 -19.40 8.41
CA LYS A 197 4.74 -20.54 8.01
C LYS A 197 3.25 -20.21 8.05
N ILE A 198 2.82 -19.33 8.97
CA ILE A 198 1.42 -18.89 9.05
C ILE A 198 1.07 -18.05 7.81
N ALA A 199 1.92 -17.12 7.43
CA ALA A 199 1.72 -16.31 6.23
C ALA A 199 1.68 -17.17 4.96
N LYS A 200 2.60 -18.15 4.84
CA LYS A 200 2.69 -19.06 3.69
C LYS A 200 1.45 -19.95 3.50
N ASN A 201 0.76 -20.28 4.57
CA ASN A 201 -0.43 -21.14 4.54
C ASN A 201 -1.73 -20.36 4.32
N ARG A 202 -1.69 -19.02 4.27
CA ARG A 202 -2.85 -18.20 4.00
C ARG A 202 -3.02 -17.96 2.49
N PRO A 203 -4.24 -17.95 1.95
CA PRO A 203 -4.49 -17.82 0.52
C PRO A 203 -4.31 -16.37 0.03
N LEU A 204 -3.19 -15.76 0.41
CA LEU A 204 -2.79 -14.43 -0.04
C LEU A 204 -2.45 -14.42 -1.52
N ARG A 205 -2.74 -13.31 -2.17
CA ARG A 205 -2.43 -13.05 -3.57
C ARG A 205 -1.75 -11.71 -3.71
N PHE A 206 -0.95 -11.59 -4.76
CA PHE A 206 -0.26 -10.36 -5.11
C PHE A 206 -0.62 -9.98 -6.55
N ILE A 207 -0.96 -8.71 -6.76
CA ILE A 207 -1.14 -8.12 -8.07
C ILE A 207 -0.18 -6.95 -8.24
N PRO A 208 0.71 -6.98 -9.26
CA PRO A 208 1.58 -5.85 -9.55
C PRO A 208 0.77 -4.73 -10.18
N HIS A 209 1.07 -3.48 -9.82
CA HIS A 209 0.47 -2.29 -10.43
C HIS A 209 1.51 -1.28 -10.93
N GLY A 210 2.79 -1.51 -10.64
CA GLY A 210 3.85 -0.62 -11.08
C GLY A 210 5.24 -1.17 -10.77
N TYR A 211 6.22 -0.41 -11.11
CA TYR A 211 7.63 -0.67 -10.77
C TYR A 211 8.24 0.57 -10.12
N GLY A 212 9.26 0.35 -9.32
CA GLY A 212 10.13 1.39 -8.80
C GLY A 212 11.41 1.46 -9.62
N ILE A 213 12.56 1.27 -8.98
CA ILE A 213 13.87 1.29 -9.65
C ILE A 213 14.08 0.01 -10.46
N PHE A 214 14.69 0.17 -11.62
CA PHE A 214 15.19 -0.95 -12.41
C PHE A 214 16.53 -0.58 -13.07
N SER A 215 17.39 -1.57 -13.28
CA SER A 215 18.64 -1.42 -14.04
C SER A 215 18.65 -2.39 -15.20
N TYR A 216 19.15 -1.95 -16.35
CA TYR A 216 19.44 -2.82 -17.48
C TYR A 216 20.96 -3.10 -17.51
N GLU A 217 21.33 -4.33 -17.85
CA GLU A 217 22.69 -4.57 -18.35
C GLU A 217 22.94 -3.64 -19.57
N LYS A 218 24.08 -2.94 -19.55
CA LYS A 218 24.53 -2.15 -20.67
C LYS A 218 25.16 -3.07 -21.72
#